data_73182263ee9efc674f974fee04786cdd
#
_entry.id   73182263ee9efc674f974fee04786cdd
#
_cell.length_a   1.000
_cell.length_b   1.000
_cell.length_c   1.000
_cell.angle_alpha   90.00
_cell.angle_beta   90.00
_cell.angle_gamma   90.00
#
_symmetry.space_group_name_H-M   'P 1'
#
loop_
_entity.id
_entity.type
_entity.pdbx_description
1 polymer ?
#
loop_
_entity_poly.entity_id
_entity_poly.type
_entity_poly.pdbx_seq_one_letter_code
_entity_poly.pdbx_strand_id
1 'polypeptide(L)'
;EMCIRDRYKEDILVGYRWHDTKKVPALFPFGHGLSYLDYTQTIKSVTVDRSVNGNITAVVEVKNNSNQDGKFLTQLYVQQPYTDYDRTNLVEKSAVMFLNSAKVDVAAGKSKEVTITIPTKYLASYDANNAKTYILDAGDYYFTAAAGAHEAVNNILAAQGKTVADGMDAAGSKAVVSWKLDQLDNTTFAIANNTTVTNVADDADLNYWLPGTVTYLTRQDWNTFPINYNKLNLKIADSPKKDQWIAEMRGETYTISDTGAAAEAVPGPKFAASEIGAEQLNNINDPYWDKLVHAITIDEAVGAVIHGGSRSDTLTNIDNPVVIQNEGPTGISAGYTDEATGKTYKFNVNSQTLLGCSFNPELAYQWGLVEGNSCLWVERYDLWGSGLTLNRTPYNGRNYEYISEDPMLTNVIGREVIQGCSDKGIINGPKHMGFNDQEHNRAGISAYMTEQKFRETDLRGFEGALSDAFGMGVMIAFNRIGATNASHHVGMIQKIVRGEWGFKGLISTDMMNNYLYFNAESMVMAGITQVADFAADNS
;
A
#
# COMPACT_ATOMS: atom_id res chain seq x y z
N GLU A 1 -20.93 21.39 -12.19
CA GLU A 1 -21.08 20.90 -10.78
C GLU A 1 -20.14 19.74 -10.53
N MET A 2 -18.87 20.02 -10.17
CA MET A 2 -17.95 19.00 -9.70
C MET A 2 -18.10 18.90 -8.18
N CYS A 3 -19.05 18.11 -7.73
CA CYS A 3 -19.38 18.02 -6.31
C CYS A 3 -19.10 16.65 -5.67
N ILE A 4 -18.21 15.85 -6.28
CA ILE A 4 -17.93 14.55 -5.73
C ILE A 4 -16.56 14.62 -5.06
N ARG A 5 -16.60 14.70 -3.73
CA ARG A 5 -15.44 14.80 -2.86
C ARG A 5 -15.57 13.74 -1.78
N ASP A 6 -14.57 12.90 -1.67
CA ASP A 6 -14.41 12.05 -0.51
C ASP A 6 -13.44 12.71 0.47
N ARG A 7 -13.81 12.73 1.74
CA ARG A 7 -12.99 13.31 2.80
C ARG A 7 -12.71 12.24 3.82
N TYR A 8 -11.46 11.88 3.94
CA TYR A 8 -10.98 10.89 4.88
C TYR A 8 -10.86 11.51 6.27
N LYS A 9 -12.00 11.97 6.80
CA LYS A 9 -12.06 12.69 8.08
C LYS A 9 -11.70 11.81 9.26
N GLU A 10 -11.87 10.51 9.15
CA GLU A 10 -11.47 9.51 10.14
C GLU A 10 -9.96 9.40 10.30
N ASP A 11 -9.20 10.00 9.38
CA ASP A 11 -7.75 9.96 9.35
C ASP A 11 -7.21 8.52 9.38
N ILE A 12 -6.21 8.20 10.21
CA ILE A 12 -5.65 6.85 10.33
C ILE A 12 -6.59 5.84 11.02
N LEU A 13 -7.70 6.32 11.59
CA LEU A 13 -8.61 5.52 12.40
C LEU A 13 -9.64 4.77 11.53
N VAL A 14 -9.16 3.81 10.75
CA VAL A 14 -9.96 2.94 9.88
C VAL A 14 -10.16 1.58 10.54
N GLY A 15 -11.33 0.98 10.37
CA GLY A 15 -11.63 -0.38 10.83
C GLY A 15 -11.42 -0.56 12.33
N TYR A 16 -10.69 -1.62 12.72
CA TYR A 16 -10.41 -1.92 14.13
C TYR A 16 -9.64 -0.79 14.83
N ARG A 17 -8.81 -0.04 14.10
CA ARG A 17 -8.07 1.10 14.68
C ARG A 17 -9.03 2.11 15.29
N TRP A 18 -10.18 2.34 14.65
CA TRP A 18 -11.25 3.18 15.20
C TRP A 18 -12.00 2.45 16.33
N HIS A 19 -12.46 1.22 16.09
CA HIS A 19 -13.27 0.46 17.05
C HIS A 19 -12.56 0.31 18.40
N ASP A 20 -11.33 -0.19 18.40
CA ASP A 20 -10.58 -0.45 19.62
C ASP A 20 -10.06 0.83 20.30
N THR A 21 -9.76 1.89 19.53
CA THR A 21 -9.32 3.17 20.11
C THR A 21 -10.48 3.92 20.74
N LYS A 22 -11.64 3.95 20.09
CA LYS A 22 -12.86 4.58 20.62
C LYS A 22 -13.60 3.69 21.62
N LYS A 23 -13.23 2.44 21.76
CA LYS A 23 -13.90 1.44 22.61
C LYS A 23 -15.35 1.17 22.20
N VAL A 24 -15.56 1.04 20.90
CA VAL A 24 -16.84 0.65 20.32
C VAL A 24 -16.79 -0.84 20.00
N PRO A 25 -17.64 -1.67 20.63
CA PRO A 25 -17.62 -3.11 20.41
C PRO A 25 -17.82 -3.46 18.94
N ALA A 26 -17.00 -4.36 18.42
CA ALA A 26 -17.19 -4.99 17.12
C ALA A 26 -17.84 -6.37 17.33
N LEU A 27 -18.76 -6.75 16.44
CA LEU A 27 -19.36 -8.08 16.48
C LEU A 27 -18.30 -9.18 16.26
N PHE A 28 -17.40 -8.93 15.32
CA PHE A 28 -16.23 -9.75 15.03
C PHE A 28 -15.00 -8.84 15.01
N PRO A 29 -14.16 -8.84 16.06
CA PRO A 29 -12.95 -8.04 16.10
C PRO A 29 -11.97 -8.42 14.98
N PHE A 30 -11.11 -7.48 14.57
CA PHE A 30 -10.04 -7.76 13.62
C PHE A 30 -9.15 -8.88 14.13
N GLY A 31 -8.88 -9.87 13.27
CA GLY A 31 -8.13 -11.08 13.62
C GLY A 31 -9.00 -12.20 14.19
N HIS A 32 -10.32 -11.97 14.41
CA HIS A 32 -11.22 -13.00 14.93
C HIS A 32 -11.19 -14.25 14.04
N GLY A 33 -11.08 -15.40 14.68
CA GLY A 33 -11.15 -16.69 14.02
C GLY A 33 -11.51 -17.81 14.99
N LEU A 34 -12.04 -18.89 14.45
CA LEU A 34 -12.36 -20.10 15.21
C LEU A 34 -11.34 -21.20 14.92
N SER A 35 -10.99 -21.98 15.91
CA SER A 35 -10.15 -23.16 15.79
C SER A 35 -10.86 -24.38 16.34
N TYR A 36 -10.65 -25.53 15.72
CA TYR A 36 -11.10 -26.81 16.27
C TYR A 36 -10.22 -27.29 17.42
N LEU A 37 -9.05 -26.68 17.62
CA LEU A 37 -8.08 -27.06 18.61
C LEU A 37 -7.80 -25.89 19.55
N ASP A 38 -7.58 -26.20 20.82
CA ASP A 38 -7.24 -25.22 21.84
C ASP A 38 -5.72 -24.99 21.88
N TYR A 39 -5.32 -23.72 22.01
CA TYR A 39 -3.93 -23.32 22.12
C TYR A 39 -3.77 -22.04 22.93
N THR A 40 -2.58 -21.83 23.45
CA THR A 40 -2.18 -20.58 24.08
C THR A 40 -0.93 -20.03 23.41
N GLN A 41 -0.78 -18.71 23.45
CA GLN A 41 0.38 -18.02 22.91
C GLN A 41 0.95 -17.06 23.94
N THR A 42 2.27 -16.96 23.97
CA THR A 42 3.00 -16.12 24.92
C THR A 42 4.19 -15.48 24.23
N ILE A 43 4.22 -14.17 24.18
CA ILE A 43 5.39 -13.44 23.70
C ILE A 43 6.53 -13.60 24.70
N LYS A 44 7.69 -14.04 24.26
CA LYS A 44 8.87 -14.32 25.11
C LYS A 44 9.86 -13.17 25.12
N SER A 45 10.10 -12.60 23.95
CA SER A 45 11.06 -11.50 23.78
C SER A 45 10.72 -10.66 22.56
N VAL A 46 11.16 -9.41 22.60
CA VAL A 46 11.19 -8.51 21.44
C VAL A 46 12.53 -7.77 21.44
N THR A 47 13.16 -7.73 20.30
CA THR A 47 14.31 -6.85 20.04
C THR A 47 13.93 -5.86 18.96
N VAL A 48 14.36 -4.61 19.10
CA VAL A 48 14.13 -3.53 18.13
C VAL A 48 15.48 -2.97 17.71
N ASP A 49 15.87 -3.27 16.49
CA ASP A 49 17.01 -2.62 15.85
C ASP A 49 16.51 -1.35 15.15
N ARG A 50 16.94 -0.17 15.64
CA ARG A 50 16.53 1.14 15.11
C ARG A 50 17.33 1.61 13.90
N SER A 51 18.27 0.84 13.40
CA SER A 51 18.95 1.24 12.16
C SER A 51 17.96 1.35 11.00
N VAL A 52 18.30 2.09 9.96
CA VAL A 52 17.43 2.32 8.78
C VAL A 52 16.91 1.00 8.19
N ASN A 53 17.76 -0.03 8.14
CA ASN A 53 17.44 -1.36 7.66
C ASN A 53 17.20 -2.38 8.80
N GLY A 54 17.00 -1.88 10.03
CA GLY A 54 16.79 -2.70 11.21
C GLY A 54 15.41 -3.34 11.25
N ASN A 55 15.31 -4.37 12.08
CA ASN A 55 14.09 -5.12 12.24
C ASN A 55 13.63 -5.18 13.70
N ILE A 56 12.34 -5.26 13.88
CA ILE A 56 11.70 -5.78 15.09
C ILE A 56 11.69 -7.30 14.96
N THR A 57 12.20 -7.99 15.96
CA THR A 57 12.17 -9.46 16.02
C THR A 57 11.49 -9.90 17.31
N ALA A 58 10.35 -10.57 17.18
CA ALA A 58 9.58 -11.10 18.30
C ALA A 58 9.65 -12.63 18.31
N VAL A 59 9.85 -13.21 19.49
CA VAL A 59 9.76 -14.64 19.71
C VAL A 59 8.48 -14.95 20.47
N VAL A 60 7.63 -15.81 19.90
CA VAL A 60 6.35 -16.21 20.48
C VAL A 60 6.36 -17.71 20.70
N GLU A 61 6.07 -18.15 21.91
CA GLU A 61 5.78 -19.54 22.22
C GLU A 61 4.29 -19.82 21.95
N VAL A 62 4.03 -20.83 21.13
CA VAL A 62 2.68 -21.36 20.87
C VAL A 62 2.60 -22.76 21.47
N LYS A 63 1.65 -22.97 22.37
CA LYS A 63 1.40 -24.25 23.03
C LYS A 63 0.07 -24.82 22.54
N ASN A 64 0.12 -26.01 21.99
CA ASN A 64 -1.06 -26.81 21.66
C ASN A 64 -1.59 -27.49 22.92
N ASN A 65 -2.76 -27.14 23.40
CA ASN A 65 -3.41 -27.71 24.57
C ASN A 65 -4.31 -28.92 24.21
N SER A 66 -4.39 -29.25 22.93
CA SER A 66 -5.23 -30.34 22.42
C SER A 66 -4.48 -31.65 22.29
N ASN A 67 -5.21 -32.72 22.07
CA ASN A 67 -4.67 -34.10 21.90
C ASN A 67 -4.41 -34.46 20.42
N GLN A 68 -4.46 -33.50 19.51
CA GLN A 68 -4.20 -33.65 18.07
C GLN A 68 -3.18 -32.59 17.62
N ASP A 69 -2.37 -32.95 16.62
CA ASP A 69 -1.47 -32.00 15.97
C ASP A 69 -2.25 -30.90 15.27
N GLY A 70 -1.73 -29.67 15.29
CA GLY A 70 -2.40 -28.54 14.68
C GLY A 70 -1.46 -27.47 14.15
N LYS A 71 -1.96 -26.65 13.22
CA LYS A 71 -1.29 -25.45 12.72
C LYS A 71 -2.01 -24.23 13.27
N PHE A 72 -1.30 -23.44 14.07
CA PHE A 72 -1.85 -22.34 14.84
C PHE A 72 -1.36 -21.00 14.31
N LEU A 73 -2.26 -20.01 14.32
CA LEU A 73 -1.97 -18.63 13.97
C LEU A 73 -1.53 -17.85 15.20
N THR A 74 -0.45 -17.09 15.09
CA THR A 74 -0.09 -16.04 16.05
C THR A 74 0.04 -14.70 15.33
N GLN A 75 -0.50 -13.65 15.93
CA GLN A 75 -0.52 -12.30 15.39
C GLN A 75 0.21 -11.38 16.36
N LEU A 76 1.17 -10.61 15.85
CA LEU A 76 1.97 -9.65 16.63
C LEU A 76 1.34 -8.26 16.55
N TYR A 77 1.13 -7.66 17.70
CA TYR A 77 0.58 -6.32 17.85
C TYR A 77 1.49 -5.43 18.68
N VAL A 78 1.38 -4.12 18.46
CA VAL A 78 2.08 -3.11 19.26
C VAL A 78 1.14 -1.96 19.63
N GLN A 79 1.29 -1.46 20.86
CA GLN A 79 0.82 -0.13 21.25
C GLN A 79 2.00 0.82 21.28
N GLN A 80 1.92 1.88 20.49
CA GLN A 80 2.89 2.98 20.51
C GLN A 80 2.56 3.96 21.64
N PRO A 81 3.53 4.70 22.18
CA PRO A 81 3.25 5.80 23.09
C PRO A 81 2.43 6.89 22.37
N TYR A 82 1.46 7.47 23.07
CA TYR A 82 0.69 8.63 22.60
C TYR A 82 0.92 9.79 23.58
N THR A 83 1.81 10.70 23.19
CA THR A 83 2.45 11.68 24.05
C THR A 83 1.82 13.07 23.94
N ASP A 84 2.31 14.03 24.72
CA ASP A 84 1.93 15.43 24.55
C ASP A 84 2.47 16.04 23.25
N TYR A 85 3.61 15.50 22.76
CA TYR A 85 4.12 15.84 21.45
C TYR A 85 3.10 15.50 20.36
N ASP A 86 2.55 14.29 20.39
CA ASP A 86 1.55 13.81 19.43
C ASP A 86 0.28 14.68 19.46
N ARG A 87 -0.21 14.95 20.65
CA ARG A 87 -1.41 15.79 20.85
C ARG A 87 -1.23 17.20 20.31
N THR A 88 -0.04 17.76 20.52
CA THR A 88 0.29 19.13 20.09
C THR A 88 0.46 19.22 18.57
N ASN A 89 1.07 18.19 17.97
CA ASN A 89 1.42 18.19 16.55
C ASN A 89 0.42 17.40 15.70
N LEU A 90 -0.68 16.91 16.29
CA LEU A 90 -1.73 16.12 15.62
C LEU A 90 -1.18 14.85 14.94
N VAL A 91 -0.24 14.17 15.59
CA VAL A 91 0.23 12.86 15.16
C VAL A 91 -0.66 11.80 15.79
N GLU A 92 -1.56 11.23 15.00
CA GLU A 92 -2.52 10.27 15.54
C GLU A 92 -1.95 8.85 15.60
N LYS A 93 -2.41 8.10 16.60
CA LYS A 93 -2.06 6.69 16.81
C LYS A 93 -3.26 5.92 17.32
N SER A 94 -3.44 4.70 16.82
CA SER A 94 -4.48 3.81 17.34
C SER A 94 -4.10 3.20 18.69
N ALA A 95 -5.08 2.65 19.39
CA ALA A 95 -4.84 1.95 20.66
C ALA A 95 -3.90 0.76 20.49
N VAL A 96 -3.94 0.12 19.34
CA VAL A 96 -3.07 -0.99 18.96
C VAL A 96 -2.91 -1.02 17.44
N MET A 97 -1.77 -1.51 16.97
CA MET A 97 -1.48 -1.69 15.56
C MET A 97 -1.00 -3.13 15.31
N PHE A 98 -1.55 -3.79 14.30
CA PHE A 98 -1.02 -5.05 13.80
C PHE A 98 0.35 -4.83 13.14
N LEU A 99 1.28 -5.75 13.35
CA LEU A 99 2.61 -5.70 12.73
C LEU A 99 2.82 -6.81 11.71
N ASN A 100 2.64 -8.05 12.14
CA ASN A 100 2.84 -9.23 11.29
C ASN A 100 2.25 -10.48 11.97
N SER A 101 2.24 -11.60 11.27
CA SER A 101 1.72 -12.88 11.77
C SER A 101 2.53 -14.05 11.25
N ALA A 102 2.36 -15.20 11.91
CA ALA A 102 2.93 -16.45 11.46
C ALA A 102 2.01 -17.62 11.81
N LYS A 103 2.06 -18.68 11.01
CA LYS A 103 1.46 -19.96 11.34
C LYS A 103 2.53 -20.99 11.70
N VAL A 104 2.27 -21.77 12.73
CA VAL A 104 3.23 -22.74 13.25
C VAL A 104 2.56 -24.09 13.50
N ASP A 105 3.20 -25.16 13.02
CA ASP A 105 2.78 -26.54 13.30
C ASP A 105 3.28 -26.94 14.67
N VAL A 106 2.37 -27.38 15.56
CA VAL A 106 2.66 -27.78 16.92
C VAL A 106 2.00 -29.13 17.21
N ALA A 107 2.80 -30.12 17.57
CA ALA A 107 2.32 -31.46 17.94
C ALA A 107 1.42 -31.41 19.18
N ALA A 108 0.54 -32.41 19.31
CA ALA A 108 -0.38 -32.58 20.44
C ALA A 108 0.29 -32.41 21.80
N GLY A 109 -0.21 -31.52 22.64
CA GLY A 109 0.30 -31.23 23.98
C GLY A 109 1.71 -30.64 24.06
N LYS A 110 2.31 -30.21 22.93
CA LYS A 110 3.65 -29.60 22.87
C LYS A 110 3.61 -28.11 22.72
N SER A 111 4.76 -27.47 22.95
CA SER A 111 5.02 -26.06 22.64
C SER A 111 6.06 -25.96 21.54
N LYS A 112 5.98 -24.87 20.77
CA LYS A 112 6.98 -24.49 19.77
C LYS A 112 7.13 -22.97 19.73
N GLU A 113 8.34 -22.50 19.60
CA GLU A 113 8.62 -21.09 19.38
C GLU A 113 8.60 -20.77 17.89
N VAL A 114 8.08 -19.59 17.57
CA VAL A 114 8.10 -18.99 16.23
C VAL A 114 8.65 -17.58 16.32
N THR A 115 9.49 -17.21 15.37
CA THR A 115 10.05 -15.86 15.24
C THR A 115 9.24 -15.09 14.20
N ILE A 116 8.81 -13.89 14.59
CA ILE A 116 8.13 -12.95 13.71
C ILE A 116 9.03 -11.73 13.54
N THR A 117 9.34 -11.39 12.28
CA THR A 117 10.22 -10.26 11.94
C THR A 117 9.48 -9.28 11.06
N ILE A 118 9.70 -7.98 11.29
CA ILE A 118 9.15 -6.88 10.51
C ILE A 118 10.14 -5.70 10.51
N PRO A 119 10.36 -4.98 9.38
CA PRO A 119 11.21 -3.79 9.36
C PRO A 119 10.78 -2.73 10.38
N THR A 120 11.74 -2.19 11.13
CA THR A 120 11.48 -1.22 12.19
C THR A 120 10.87 0.09 11.66
N LYS A 121 11.10 0.44 10.38
CA LYS A 121 10.46 1.59 9.73
C LYS A 121 8.94 1.60 9.88
N TYR A 122 8.30 0.43 9.96
CA TYR A 122 6.85 0.32 10.11
C TYR A 122 6.33 0.62 11.53
N LEU A 123 7.23 0.78 12.48
CA LEU A 123 6.89 1.25 13.82
C LEU A 123 6.81 2.78 13.90
N ALA A 124 7.38 3.50 12.94
CA ALA A 124 7.39 4.95 12.93
C ALA A 124 6.05 5.54 12.48
N SER A 125 5.64 6.64 13.12
CA SER A 125 4.49 7.46 12.73
C SER A 125 4.94 8.69 11.94
N TYR A 126 4.12 9.16 11.02
CA TYR A 126 4.44 10.34 10.21
C TYR A 126 3.94 11.62 10.87
N ASP A 127 4.85 12.53 11.18
CA ASP A 127 4.53 13.88 11.69
C ASP A 127 4.47 14.88 10.54
N ALA A 128 3.26 15.19 10.10
CA ALA A 128 3.03 16.12 9.00
C ALA A 128 3.17 17.60 9.39
N ASN A 129 3.06 17.94 10.67
CA ASN A 129 2.88 19.32 11.11
C ASN A 129 4.17 19.96 11.66
N ASN A 130 5.03 19.19 12.32
CA ASN A 130 6.22 19.71 12.97
C ASN A 130 7.50 19.14 12.36
N ALA A 131 7.79 17.83 12.53
CA ALA A 131 9.02 17.23 12.02
C ALA A 131 8.99 17.04 10.49
N LYS A 132 7.82 16.91 9.90
CA LYS A 132 7.57 16.64 8.46
C LYS A 132 8.31 15.42 7.96
N THR A 133 8.38 14.39 8.81
CA THR A 133 9.04 13.12 8.53
C THR A 133 8.49 12.03 9.46
N TYR A 134 8.96 10.79 9.28
CA TYR A 134 8.67 9.70 10.21
C TYR A 134 9.39 9.88 11.54
N ILE A 135 8.68 9.64 12.63
CA ILE A 135 9.18 9.76 14.00
C ILE A 135 8.96 8.47 14.80
N LEU A 136 9.85 8.21 15.75
CA LEU A 136 9.61 7.31 16.86
C LEU A 136 9.54 8.14 18.15
N ASP A 137 8.41 8.08 18.83
CA ASP A 137 8.22 8.87 20.05
C ASP A 137 9.00 8.34 21.24
N ALA A 138 9.36 9.22 22.14
CA ALA A 138 9.83 8.82 23.45
C ALA A 138 8.69 8.18 24.25
N GLY A 139 8.98 7.08 24.93
CA GLY A 139 8.00 6.37 25.76
C GLY A 139 8.11 4.86 25.64
N ASP A 140 7.11 4.19 26.22
CA ASP A 140 7.05 2.74 26.24
C ASP A 140 6.21 2.22 25.06
N TYR A 141 6.78 1.28 24.31
CA TYR A 141 6.12 0.50 23.27
C TYR A 141 5.79 -0.88 23.85
N TYR A 142 4.53 -1.28 23.78
CA TYR A 142 4.07 -2.56 24.34
C TYR A 142 3.74 -3.54 23.22
N PHE A 143 4.46 -4.66 23.18
CA PHE A 143 4.26 -5.72 22.21
C PHE A 143 3.55 -6.90 22.83
N THR A 144 2.60 -7.48 22.13
CA THR A 144 1.88 -8.68 22.54
C THR A 144 1.56 -9.58 21.35
N ALA A 145 1.49 -10.88 21.61
CA ALA A 145 0.89 -11.85 20.70
C ALA A 145 -0.56 -12.08 21.13
N ALA A 146 -1.49 -12.02 20.18
CA ALA A 146 -2.92 -12.15 20.45
C ALA A 146 -3.65 -12.84 19.29
N ALA A 147 -4.86 -13.35 19.54
CA ALA A 147 -5.72 -13.91 18.49
C ALA A 147 -6.48 -12.81 17.70
N GLY A 148 -6.37 -11.55 18.10
CA GLY A 148 -6.94 -10.40 17.43
C GLY A 148 -6.60 -9.09 18.11
N ALA A 149 -6.92 -7.98 17.45
CA ALA A 149 -6.60 -6.62 17.92
C ALA A 149 -7.22 -6.31 19.27
N HIS A 150 -8.47 -6.69 19.47
CA HIS A 150 -9.19 -6.42 20.72
C HIS A 150 -8.58 -7.17 21.92
N GLU A 151 -8.17 -8.43 21.72
CA GLU A 151 -7.43 -9.18 22.74
C GLU A 151 -6.08 -8.52 23.04
N ALA A 152 -5.38 -8.04 21.99
CA ALA A 152 -4.12 -7.33 22.15
C ALA A 152 -4.26 -6.08 23.02
N VAL A 153 -5.33 -5.28 22.83
CA VAL A 153 -5.64 -4.14 23.69
C VAL A 153 -5.83 -4.58 25.15
N ASN A 154 -6.64 -5.63 25.38
CA ASN A 154 -6.87 -6.14 26.74
C ASN A 154 -5.59 -6.66 27.39
N ASN A 155 -4.73 -7.36 26.67
CA ASN A 155 -3.42 -7.82 27.16
C ASN A 155 -2.55 -6.66 27.61
N ILE A 156 -2.47 -5.60 26.81
CA ILE A 156 -1.65 -4.43 27.10
C ILE A 156 -2.21 -3.66 28.29
N LEU A 157 -3.52 -3.42 28.34
CA LEU A 157 -4.17 -2.76 29.47
C LEU A 157 -3.96 -3.54 30.77
N ALA A 158 -4.07 -4.88 30.72
CA ALA A 158 -3.82 -5.74 31.88
C ALA A 158 -2.36 -5.66 32.36
N ALA A 159 -1.39 -5.64 31.43
CA ALA A 159 0.03 -5.48 31.76
C ALA A 159 0.33 -4.10 32.39
N GLN A 160 -0.39 -3.06 31.97
CA GLN A 160 -0.33 -1.71 32.55
C GLN A 160 -1.06 -1.59 33.88
N GLY A 161 -1.67 -2.65 34.41
CA GLY A 161 -2.44 -2.64 35.66
C GLY A 161 -3.80 -1.93 35.56
N LYS A 162 -4.31 -1.78 34.33
CA LYS A 162 -5.61 -1.18 34.04
C LYS A 162 -6.76 -2.14 34.34
N THR A 163 -7.96 -1.60 34.47
CA THR A 163 -9.18 -2.32 34.85
C THR A 163 -10.30 -2.04 33.85
N VAL A 164 -11.48 -2.61 34.11
CA VAL A 164 -12.71 -2.32 33.36
C VAL A 164 -13.01 -0.81 33.33
N ALA A 165 -12.72 -0.07 34.39
CA ALA A 165 -12.91 1.38 34.45
C ALA A 165 -12.02 2.13 33.43
N ASP A 166 -10.90 1.53 33.05
CA ASP A 166 -9.96 2.08 32.05
C ASP A 166 -10.31 1.64 30.62
N GLY A 167 -11.37 0.81 30.48
CA GLY A 167 -11.85 0.33 29.18
C GLY A 167 -11.41 -1.09 28.79
N MET A 168 -10.84 -1.84 29.73
CA MET A 168 -10.65 -3.29 29.58
C MET A 168 -11.99 -3.99 29.79
N ASP A 169 -12.43 -4.82 28.85
CA ASP A 169 -13.72 -5.52 28.91
C ASP A 169 -13.57 -7.04 29.10
N ALA A 170 -12.35 -7.56 28.96
CA ALA A 170 -12.02 -8.95 29.21
C ALA A 170 -10.68 -9.07 29.95
N ALA A 171 -10.47 -10.21 30.61
CA ALA A 171 -9.22 -10.48 31.29
C ALA A 171 -8.08 -10.63 30.26
N GLY A 172 -7.13 -9.70 30.28
CA GLY A 172 -5.92 -9.78 29.47
C GLY A 172 -4.90 -10.75 30.04
N SER A 173 -4.07 -11.37 29.19
CA SER A 173 -3.06 -12.34 29.60
C SER A 173 -1.86 -11.73 30.33
N LYS A 174 -1.65 -10.42 30.29
CA LYS A 174 -0.44 -9.73 30.74
C LYS A 174 0.86 -10.17 30.05
N ALA A 175 0.78 -11.04 29.06
CA ALA A 175 1.92 -11.47 28.26
C ALA A 175 2.28 -10.38 27.26
N VAL A 176 3.08 -9.42 27.75
CA VAL A 176 3.49 -8.22 27.03
C VAL A 176 4.98 -8.01 27.27
N VAL A 177 5.70 -7.65 26.22
CA VAL A 177 7.09 -7.18 26.30
C VAL A 177 7.09 -5.70 26.00
N SER A 178 7.69 -4.90 26.88
CA SER A 178 7.88 -3.47 26.65
C SER A 178 9.28 -3.17 26.13
N TRP A 179 9.33 -2.23 25.20
CA TRP A 179 10.56 -1.61 24.74
C TRP A 179 10.43 -0.11 24.92
N LYS A 180 11.45 0.53 25.47
CA LYS A 180 11.43 1.95 25.78
C LYS A 180 12.38 2.74 24.92
N LEU A 181 11.91 3.88 24.42
CA LEU A 181 12.71 4.90 23.78
C LEU A 181 12.77 6.13 24.68
N ASP A 182 13.97 6.60 25.04
CA ASP A 182 14.12 7.68 26.03
C ASP A 182 13.95 9.08 25.41
N GLN A 183 14.15 9.23 24.11
CA GLN A 183 14.05 10.51 23.40
C GLN A 183 13.37 10.32 22.04
N LEU A 184 12.63 11.36 21.62
CA LEU A 184 12.07 11.43 20.28
C LEU A 184 13.16 11.25 19.23
N ASP A 185 12.93 10.34 18.30
CA ASP A 185 13.80 10.14 17.12
C ASP A 185 13.04 10.57 15.86
N ASN A 186 13.45 11.69 15.30
CA ASN A 186 12.96 12.26 14.04
C ASN A 186 14.06 12.28 12.96
N THR A 187 15.09 11.49 13.12
CA THR A 187 16.28 11.49 12.25
C THR A 187 16.52 10.16 11.55
N THR A 188 16.30 9.04 12.22
CA THR A 188 16.60 7.70 11.69
C THR A 188 15.87 7.43 10.36
N PHE A 189 14.60 7.81 10.26
CA PHE A 189 13.77 7.60 9.07
C PHE A 189 13.50 8.89 8.28
N ALA A 190 14.31 9.94 8.49
CA ALA A 190 14.21 11.20 7.76
C ALA A 190 14.82 11.12 6.35
N ILE A 191 15.57 10.06 6.06
CA ILE A 191 16.14 9.78 4.73
C ILE A 191 15.80 8.32 4.40
N ALA A 192 15.21 8.11 3.23
CA ALA A 192 14.94 6.79 2.68
C ALA A 192 15.51 6.73 1.26
N ASN A 193 16.30 5.70 0.96
CA ASN A 193 16.91 5.49 -0.36
C ASN A 193 17.56 6.79 -0.93
N ASN A 194 18.36 7.48 -0.12
CA ASN A 194 19.00 8.77 -0.43
C ASN A 194 18.05 9.94 -0.74
N THR A 195 16.77 9.77 -0.45
CA THR A 195 15.74 10.80 -0.62
C THR A 195 15.31 11.35 0.74
N THR A 196 15.27 12.66 0.88
CA THR A 196 14.74 13.30 2.10
C THR A 196 13.24 13.05 2.19
N VAL A 197 12.82 12.45 3.30
CA VAL A 197 11.41 12.23 3.61
C VAL A 197 10.82 13.54 4.13
N THR A 198 9.81 14.06 3.42
CA THR A 198 9.12 15.30 3.80
C THR A 198 7.70 15.30 3.24
N ASN A 199 6.89 16.29 3.62
CA ASN A 199 5.55 16.45 3.04
C ASN A 199 5.61 16.58 1.51
N VAL A 200 4.77 15.85 0.84
CA VAL A 200 4.67 15.84 -0.63
C VAL A 200 3.22 15.92 -1.13
N ALA A 201 2.26 15.99 -0.22
CA ALA A 201 0.84 15.99 -0.49
C ALA A 201 0.07 17.00 0.39
N ASP A 202 0.65 18.18 0.68
CA ASP A 202 -0.02 19.24 1.44
C ASP A 202 -1.34 19.66 0.79
N ASP A 203 -1.43 19.60 -0.55
CA ASP A 203 -2.61 19.88 -1.36
C ASP A 203 -3.66 18.76 -1.33
N ALA A 204 -3.33 17.60 -0.78
CA ALA A 204 -4.31 16.56 -0.47
C ALA A 204 -5.20 16.93 0.73
N ASP A 205 -4.79 17.87 1.58
CA ASP A 205 -5.66 18.38 2.66
C ASP A 205 -6.66 19.40 2.11
N LEU A 206 -7.94 19.19 2.39
CA LEU A 206 -8.97 20.17 1.98
C LEU A 206 -8.76 21.54 2.65
N ASN A 207 -8.16 21.61 3.84
CA ASN A 207 -7.80 22.86 4.50
C ASN A 207 -6.73 23.68 3.76
N TYR A 208 -5.92 23.04 2.91
CA TYR A 208 -5.00 23.75 2.00
C TYR A 208 -5.74 24.64 1.00
N TRP A 209 -6.90 24.13 0.53
CA TRP A 209 -7.75 24.82 -0.46
C TRP A 209 -8.80 25.72 0.19
N LEU A 210 -9.39 25.28 1.30
CA LEU A 210 -10.45 25.94 2.06
C LEU A 210 -10.12 25.91 3.54
N PRO A 211 -9.31 26.85 4.05
CA PRO A 211 -8.85 26.87 5.43
C PRO A 211 -9.99 26.76 6.45
N GLY A 212 -9.80 25.90 7.46
CA GLY A 212 -10.76 25.72 8.57
C GLY A 212 -12.03 24.93 8.20
N THR A 213 -12.07 24.27 7.05
CA THR A 213 -13.25 23.53 6.61
C THR A 213 -13.37 22.13 7.21
N VAL A 214 -12.25 21.46 7.45
CA VAL A 214 -12.22 20.11 7.98
C VAL A 214 -11.47 20.08 9.32
N THR A 215 -12.10 19.48 10.32
CA THR A 215 -11.42 19.03 11.54
C THR A 215 -11.33 17.52 11.44
N TYR A 216 -10.11 17.01 11.28
CA TYR A 216 -9.87 15.57 11.25
C TYR A 216 -10.08 14.95 12.62
N LEU A 217 -10.49 13.69 12.64
CA LEU A 217 -10.75 12.95 13.87
C LEU A 217 -9.45 12.72 14.64
N THR A 218 -9.49 13.01 15.92
CA THR A 218 -8.39 12.73 16.84
C THR A 218 -8.88 11.95 18.06
N ARG A 219 -7.97 11.28 18.76
CA ARG A 219 -8.27 10.64 20.05
C ARG A 219 -8.70 11.64 21.12
N GLN A 220 -8.42 12.93 20.93
CA GLN A 220 -8.79 14.01 21.84
C GLN A 220 -10.20 14.53 21.58
N ASP A 221 -10.67 14.44 20.35
CA ASP A 221 -12.00 14.95 19.94
C ASP A 221 -12.76 13.95 19.06
N TRP A 222 -13.64 13.21 19.71
CA TRP A 222 -14.58 12.30 19.05
C TRP A 222 -15.86 12.99 18.56
N ASN A 223 -16.09 14.26 18.92
CA ASN A 223 -17.35 14.97 18.64
C ASN A 223 -17.45 15.41 17.18
N THR A 224 -16.32 15.47 16.50
CA THR A 224 -16.28 15.82 15.07
C THR A 224 -16.79 14.69 14.16
N PHE A 225 -17.08 13.51 14.70
CA PHE A 225 -17.57 12.34 13.96
C PHE A 225 -18.86 11.77 14.60
N PRO A 226 -19.90 11.36 13.86
CA PRO A 226 -20.03 11.41 12.40
C PRO A 226 -20.35 12.79 11.85
N ILE A 227 -20.06 13.02 10.57
CA ILE A 227 -20.36 14.26 9.86
C ILE A 227 -21.82 14.22 9.39
N ASN A 228 -22.48 15.37 9.48
CA ASN A 228 -23.69 15.58 8.69
C ASN A 228 -23.31 15.98 7.26
N TYR A 229 -23.19 15.02 6.38
CA TYR A 229 -22.79 15.21 4.98
C TYR A 229 -23.67 16.20 4.20
N ASN A 230 -24.93 16.35 4.61
CA ASN A 230 -25.90 17.19 3.91
C ASN A 230 -25.71 18.70 4.12
N LYS A 231 -24.81 19.13 5.02
CA LYS A 231 -24.65 20.56 5.36
C LYS A 231 -23.41 21.24 4.77
N LEU A 232 -22.56 20.54 4.04
CA LEU A 232 -21.31 21.11 3.55
C LEU A 232 -21.47 21.60 2.10
N ASN A 233 -21.95 22.81 1.97
CA ASN A 233 -22.07 23.51 0.69
C ASN A 233 -20.72 24.15 0.32
N LEU A 234 -19.69 23.31 0.09
CA LEU A 234 -18.36 23.76 -0.24
C LEU A 234 -18.27 24.12 -1.72
N LYS A 235 -17.89 25.33 -2.01
CA LYS A 235 -17.69 25.80 -3.40
C LYS A 235 -16.24 26.12 -3.64
N ILE A 236 -15.71 25.68 -4.77
CA ILE A 236 -14.37 26.10 -5.24
C ILE A 236 -14.27 27.62 -5.30
N ALA A 237 -15.37 28.30 -5.63
CA ALA A 237 -15.44 29.76 -5.69
C ALA A 237 -15.09 30.43 -4.35
N ASP A 238 -15.26 29.75 -3.22
CA ASP A 238 -14.98 30.27 -1.89
C ASP A 238 -13.50 30.08 -1.49
N SER A 239 -12.71 29.39 -2.30
CA SER A 239 -11.29 29.15 -2.04
C SER A 239 -10.45 30.39 -2.34
N PRO A 240 -9.52 30.78 -1.46
CA PRO A 240 -8.51 31.78 -1.77
C PRO A 240 -7.53 31.34 -2.88
N LYS A 241 -7.47 30.02 -3.18
CA LYS A 241 -6.64 29.40 -4.22
C LYS A 241 -7.48 28.88 -5.40
N LYS A 242 -8.62 29.49 -5.66
CA LYS A 242 -9.62 29.01 -6.63
C LYS A 242 -9.00 28.69 -8.00
N ASP A 243 -8.21 29.60 -8.55
CA ASP A 243 -7.68 29.45 -9.91
C ASP A 243 -6.62 28.33 -9.98
N GLN A 244 -5.77 28.24 -8.96
CA GLN A 244 -4.84 27.12 -8.80
C GLN A 244 -5.60 25.80 -8.68
N TRP A 245 -6.63 25.75 -7.85
CA TRP A 245 -7.43 24.53 -7.66
C TRP A 245 -8.06 24.06 -8.98
N ILE A 246 -8.58 24.98 -9.78
CA ILE A 246 -9.17 24.67 -11.10
C ILE A 246 -8.08 24.16 -12.07
N ALA A 247 -6.91 24.78 -12.09
CA ALA A 247 -5.80 24.38 -12.95
C ALA A 247 -5.31 22.97 -12.61
N GLU A 248 -5.11 22.66 -11.30
CA GLU A 248 -4.76 21.32 -10.84
C GLU A 248 -5.79 20.27 -11.26
N MET A 249 -7.08 20.57 -11.05
CA MET A 249 -8.16 19.64 -11.42
C MET A 249 -8.23 19.36 -12.94
N ARG A 250 -7.68 20.24 -13.77
CA ARG A 250 -7.60 20.09 -15.22
C ARG A 250 -6.26 19.52 -15.70
N GLY A 251 -5.28 19.35 -14.80
CA GLY A 251 -3.93 18.96 -15.17
C GLY A 251 -3.17 20.05 -15.94
N GLU A 252 -3.54 21.34 -15.74
CA GLU A 252 -2.96 22.49 -16.44
C GLU A 252 -1.72 23.08 -15.74
N THR A 253 -1.30 22.50 -14.62
CA THR A 253 -0.23 23.02 -13.75
C THR A 253 1.18 22.67 -14.22
N TYR A 254 1.31 21.79 -15.19
CA TYR A 254 2.60 21.43 -15.76
C TYR A 254 2.89 22.29 -17.00
N THR A 255 3.86 23.19 -16.85
CA THR A 255 4.53 23.78 -18.00
C THR A 255 5.72 22.89 -18.34
N ILE A 256 5.73 22.30 -19.52
CA ILE A 256 6.95 21.70 -20.05
C ILE A 256 7.91 22.87 -20.24
N SER A 257 8.96 22.91 -19.43
CA SER A 257 10.09 23.76 -19.79
C SER A 257 10.71 23.11 -21.03
N ASP A 258 10.56 23.77 -22.17
CA ASP A 258 11.33 23.41 -23.36
C ASP A 258 12.82 23.46 -22.98
N THR A 259 13.39 22.29 -22.74
CA THR A 259 14.81 22.14 -22.39
C THR A 259 15.70 22.34 -23.62
N GLY A 260 15.10 22.73 -24.75
CA GLY A 260 15.82 23.28 -25.91
C GLY A 260 16.64 22.29 -26.73
N ALA A 261 16.53 21.00 -26.47
CA ALA A 261 17.17 19.99 -27.29
C ALA A 261 16.27 18.77 -27.38
N ALA A 262 15.44 18.70 -28.40
CA ALA A 262 15.12 17.39 -28.94
C ALA A 262 16.48 16.78 -29.31
N ALA A 263 16.99 15.87 -28.46
CA ALA A 263 18.04 14.99 -28.90
C ALA A 263 17.45 14.27 -30.12
N GLU A 264 17.90 14.59 -31.32
CA GLU A 264 17.64 13.72 -32.46
C GLU A 264 18.15 12.36 -32.00
N ALA A 265 17.21 11.44 -31.78
CA ALA A 265 17.56 10.05 -31.52
C ALA A 265 18.19 9.55 -32.81
N VAL A 266 19.51 9.71 -32.92
CA VAL A 266 20.28 8.98 -33.92
C VAL A 266 20.15 7.54 -33.49
N PRO A 267 19.52 6.67 -34.31
CA PRO A 267 19.42 5.25 -33.97
C PRO A 267 20.82 4.73 -33.71
N GLY A 268 21.11 4.46 -32.45
CA GLY A 268 22.35 3.81 -32.06
C GLY A 268 22.39 2.37 -32.57
N PRO A 269 23.48 1.66 -32.41
CA PRO A 269 23.53 0.24 -32.72
C PRO A 269 22.45 -0.50 -31.91
N LYS A 270 21.83 -1.51 -32.52
CA LYS A 270 20.86 -2.35 -31.82
C LYS A 270 21.46 -2.96 -30.56
N PHE A 271 20.71 -2.89 -29.48
CA PHE A 271 21.02 -3.51 -28.19
C PHE A 271 19.99 -4.61 -27.91
N ALA A 272 20.43 -5.70 -27.31
CA ALA A 272 19.49 -6.69 -26.79
C ALA A 272 19.19 -6.36 -25.31
N ALA A 273 17.92 -6.09 -25.00
CA ALA A 273 17.50 -5.91 -23.60
C ALA A 273 17.77 -7.15 -22.75
N SER A 274 17.86 -8.33 -23.37
CA SER A 274 18.26 -9.59 -22.73
C SER A 274 19.70 -9.63 -22.23
N GLU A 275 20.56 -8.68 -22.64
CA GLU A 275 21.93 -8.55 -22.14
C GLU A 275 22.04 -7.79 -20.81
N ILE A 276 20.92 -7.21 -20.33
CA ILE A 276 20.87 -6.53 -19.03
C ILE A 276 21.03 -7.58 -17.92
N GLY A 277 22.12 -7.48 -17.19
CA GLY A 277 22.43 -8.36 -16.08
C GLY A 277 22.13 -7.73 -14.72
N ALA A 278 22.34 -8.52 -13.67
CA ALA A 278 22.14 -8.06 -12.29
C ALA A 278 23.00 -6.84 -11.92
N GLU A 279 24.17 -6.67 -12.55
CA GLU A 279 25.04 -5.52 -12.33
C GLU A 279 24.34 -4.22 -12.76
N GLN A 280 23.78 -4.19 -13.95
CA GLN A 280 23.05 -3.04 -14.48
C GLN A 280 21.76 -2.79 -13.69
N LEU A 281 21.00 -3.85 -13.37
CA LEU A 281 19.76 -3.74 -12.60
C LEU A 281 19.98 -3.16 -11.20
N ASN A 282 21.15 -3.39 -10.61
CA ASN A 282 21.52 -2.87 -9.29
C ASN A 282 22.22 -1.50 -9.35
N ASN A 283 22.60 -1.02 -10.51
CA ASN A 283 23.29 0.25 -10.70
C ASN A 283 22.59 1.13 -11.75
N ILE A 284 21.67 1.99 -11.30
CA ILE A 284 20.94 2.92 -12.19
C ILE A 284 21.86 3.92 -12.92
N ASN A 285 23.07 4.12 -12.42
CA ASN A 285 24.08 5.00 -13.02
C ASN A 285 25.05 4.25 -13.95
N ASP A 286 24.79 2.98 -14.25
CA ASP A 286 25.61 2.24 -15.22
C ASP A 286 25.49 2.88 -16.60
N PRO A 287 26.62 3.19 -17.29
CA PRO A 287 26.59 3.78 -18.63
C PRO A 287 25.85 2.96 -19.68
N TYR A 288 25.56 1.72 -19.38
CA TYR A 288 24.76 0.85 -20.25
C TYR A 288 23.33 1.36 -20.45
N TRP A 289 22.73 1.96 -19.41
CA TRP A 289 21.39 2.54 -19.48
C TRP A 289 21.31 3.68 -20.49
N ASP A 290 22.32 4.56 -20.52
CA ASP A 290 22.37 5.65 -21.49
C ASP A 290 22.43 5.10 -22.93
N LYS A 291 23.23 4.07 -23.17
CA LYS A 291 23.30 3.44 -24.48
C LYS A 291 21.99 2.80 -24.89
N LEU A 292 21.30 2.12 -23.97
CA LEU A 292 20.03 1.47 -24.22
C LEU A 292 18.95 2.50 -24.54
N VAL A 293 18.84 3.57 -23.74
CA VAL A 293 17.86 4.64 -23.96
C VAL A 293 18.10 5.35 -25.31
N HIS A 294 19.36 5.62 -25.67
CA HIS A 294 19.69 6.24 -26.96
C HIS A 294 19.49 5.30 -28.17
N ALA A 295 19.33 4.00 -27.95
CA ALA A 295 18.99 3.07 -29.03
C ALA A 295 17.49 3.09 -29.38
N ILE A 296 16.63 3.54 -28.44
CA ILE A 296 15.18 3.62 -28.63
C ILE A 296 14.87 4.88 -29.47
N THR A 297 14.08 4.74 -30.54
CA THR A 297 13.60 5.90 -31.30
C THR A 297 12.51 6.66 -30.53
N ILE A 298 12.27 7.91 -30.91
CA ILE A 298 11.17 8.70 -30.33
C ILE A 298 9.83 8.02 -30.55
N ASP A 299 9.58 7.50 -31.75
CA ASP A 299 8.33 6.80 -32.08
C ASP A 299 8.13 5.55 -31.22
N GLU A 300 9.20 4.74 -31.03
CA GLU A 300 9.17 3.57 -30.13
C GLU A 300 8.93 4.01 -28.67
N ALA A 301 9.57 5.08 -28.21
CA ALA A 301 9.38 5.59 -26.85
C ALA A 301 7.94 6.10 -26.63
N VAL A 302 7.40 6.84 -27.60
CA VAL A 302 6.00 7.32 -27.56
C VAL A 302 5.04 6.13 -27.55
N GLY A 303 5.23 5.17 -28.48
CA GLY A 303 4.42 3.95 -28.53
C GLY A 303 4.45 3.18 -27.21
N ALA A 304 5.63 2.98 -26.63
CA ALA A 304 5.78 2.28 -25.34
C ALA A 304 4.99 2.94 -24.19
N VAL A 305 4.87 4.27 -24.23
CA VAL A 305 4.13 5.02 -23.20
C VAL A 305 2.62 4.99 -23.44
N ILE A 306 2.17 5.22 -24.68
CA ILE A 306 0.74 5.45 -24.98
C ILE A 306 -0.05 4.19 -25.30
N HIS A 307 0.61 3.11 -25.73
CA HIS A 307 -0.03 1.84 -26.11
C HIS A 307 0.03 0.81 -24.98
N GLY A 308 -0.57 1.16 -23.84
CA GLY A 308 -0.83 0.22 -22.75
C GLY A 308 -2.29 -0.17 -22.72
N GLY A 309 -2.63 -1.27 -22.08
CA GLY A 309 -4.03 -1.62 -21.88
C GLY A 309 -4.29 -3.11 -22.09
N SER A 310 -3.82 -3.69 -23.18
CA SER A 310 -3.83 -5.14 -23.40
C SER A 310 -2.43 -5.69 -23.69
N ARG A 311 -1.52 -4.84 -24.10
CA ARG A 311 -0.12 -5.20 -24.41
C ARG A 311 0.78 -3.97 -24.39
N SER A 312 2.09 -4.18 -24.26
CA SER A 312 3.10 -3.16 -24.58
C SER A 312 3.44 -3.19 -26.08
N ASP A 313 4.05 -2.11 -26.57
CA ASP A 313 4.66 -2.13 -27.89
C ASP A 313 6.00 -2.89 -27.91
N THR A 314 6.39 -3.34 -29.11
CA THR A 314 7.72 -3.86 -29.36
C THR A 314 8.71 -2.70 -29.44
N LEU A 315 9.83 -2.79 -28.72
CA LEU A 315 10.96 -1.89 -28.90
C LEU A 315 12.04 -2.61 -29.72
N THR A 316 11.94 -2.47 -31.04
CA THR A 316 12.73 -3.26 -32.01
C THR A 316 14.23 -3.00 -31.86
N ASN A 317 14.63 -1.77 -31.58
CA ASN A 317 16.03 -1.40 -31.51
C ASN A 317 16.75 -1.92 -30.26
N ILE A 318 16.00 -2.34 -29.25
CA ILE A 318 16.54 -2.97 -28.03
C ILE A 318 16.11 -4.43 -27.89
N ASP A 319 15.51 -4.99 -28.95
CA ASP A 319 15.03 -6.37 -28.98
C ASP A 319 14.07 -6.73 -27.84
N ASN A 320 13.24 -5.76 -27.42
CA ASN A 320 12.23 -5.96 -26.40
C ASN A 320 10.91 -6.40 -27.04
N PRO A 321 10.41 -7.61 -26.75
CA PRO A 321 9.19 -8.12 -27.37
C PRO A 321 7.94 -7.44 -26.79
N VAL A 322 6.81 -7.65 -27.47
CA VAL A 322 5.48 -7.35 -26.92
C VAL A 322 5.28 -8.13 -25.62
N VAL A 323 4.84 -7.44 -24.58
CA VAL A 323 4.37 -8.04 -23.33
C VAL A 323 2.85 -7.96 -23.29
N ILE A 324 2.19 -9.12 -23.25
CA ILE A 324 0.74 -9.16 -23.18
C ILE A 324 0.29 -9.06 -21.74
N GLN A 325 -0.63 -8.12 -21.50
CA GLN A 325 -1.17 -7.78 -20.19
C GLN A 325 -2.49 -8.50 -19.94
N ASN A 326 -2.84 -8.71 -18.68
CA ASN A 326 -4.05 -9.41 -18.31
C ASN A 326 -4.60 -8.96 -16.96
N GLU A 327 -5.92 -8.94 -16.81
CA GLU A 327 -6.63 -8.68 -15.57
C GLU A 327 -6.57 -9.91 -14.65
N GLY A 328 -6.39 -9.71 -13.32
CA GLY A 328 -6.39 -10.87 -12.49
C GLY A 328 -6.17 -10.86 -10.99
N PRO A 329 -6.77 -9.97 -10.16
CA PRO A 329 -6.61 -10.11 -8.70
C PRO A 329 -7.36 -11.32 -8.10
N THR A 330 -8.31 -11.92 -8.82
CA THR A 330 -9.07 -13.10 -8.39
C THR A 330 -8.95 -14.27 -9.38
N GLY A 331 -7.85 -14.29 -10.10
CA GLY A 331 -7.56 -15.24 -11.16
C GLY A 331 -7.38 -14.55 -12.51
N ILE A 332 -6.86 -15.27 -13.48
CA ILE A 332 -6.48 -14.72 -14.78
C ILE A 332 -7.69 -14.73 -15.70
N SER A 333 -8.06 -13.57 -16.26
CA SER A 333 -9.22 -13.44 -17.13
C SER A 333 -9.02 -14.15 -18.48
N ALA A 334 -7.79 -14.27 -18.97
CA ALA A 334 -7.45 -15.11 -20.10
C ALA A 334 -7.65 -16.60 -19.78
N GLY A 335 -8.01 -17.39 -20.80
CA GLY A 335 -8.08 -18.85 -20.69
C GLY A 335 -7.01 -19.52 -21.54
N TYR A 336 -6.61 -20.71 -21.13
CA TYR A 336 -5.84 -21.64 -21.96
C TYR A 336 -6.79 -22.51 -22.76
N THR A 337 -6.67 -22.52 -24.07
CA THR A 337 -7.44 -23.41 -24.94
C THR A 337 -6.56 -24.59 -25.36
N ASP A 338 -6.96 -25.79 -24.95
CA ASP A 338 -6.33 -27.03 -25.38
C ASP A 338 -6.68 -27.28 -26.84
N GLU A 339 -5.67 -27.23 -27.71
CA GLU A 339 -5.84 -27.40 -29.14
C GLU A 339 -6.38 -28.79 -29.54
N ALA A 340 -6.05 -29.82 -28.76
CA ALA A 340 -6.47 -31.20 -29.07
C ALA A 340 -7.96 -31.42 -28.77
N THR A 341 -8.50 -30.73 -27.76
CA THR A 341 -9.89 -30.91 -27.33
C THR A 341 -10.78 -29.72 -27.63
N GLY A 342 -10.21 -28.56 -27.99
CA GLY A 342 -10.91 -27.29 -28.18
C GLY A 342 -11.51 -26.71 -26.88
N LYS A 343 -11.15 -27.26 -25.72
CA LYS A 343 -11.69 -26.88 -24.43
C LYS A 343 -10.88 -25.77 -23.80
N THR A 344 -11.56 -24.71 -23.38
CA THR A 344 -10.93 -23.58 -22.67
C THR A 344 -10.98 -23.79 -21.16
N TYR A 345 -9.82 -23.67 -20.51
CA TYR A 345 -9.65 -23.70 -19.06
C TYR A 345 -9.34 -22.30 -18.58
N LYS A 346 -10.00 -21.87 -17.48
CA LYS A 346 -9.74 -20.60 -16.81
C LYS A 346 -9.19 -20.85 -15.41
N PHE A 347 -8.26 -20.01 -15.02
CA PHE A 347 -7.63 -20.06 -13.70
C PHE A 347 -8.30 -19.04 -12.80
N ASN A 348 -9.03 -19.50 -11.81
CA ASN A 348 -9.65 -18.68 -10.80
C ASN A 348 -9.07 -19.02 -9.44
N VAL A 349 -8.82 -18.00 -8.64
CA VAL A 349 -8.47 -18.10 -7.23
C VAL A 349 -9.58 -17.48 -6.39
N ASN A 350 -9.53 -17.66 -5.08
CA ASN A 350 -10.48 -17.04 -4.17
C ASN A 350 -10.31 -15.51 -4.13
N SER A 351 -11.21 -14.81 -3.44
CA SER A 351 -11.06 -13.37 -3.22
C SER A 351 -9.80 -13.06 -2.39
N GLN A 352 -9.15 -11.94 -2.67
CA GLN A 352 -7.98 -11.51 -1.90
C GLN A 352 -8.33 -11.15 -0.45
N THR A 353 -9.57 -10.71 -0.19
CA THR A 353 -10.07 -10.56 1.18
C THR A 353 -10.01 -11.88 1.96
N LEU A 354 -10.37 -13.00 1.32
CA LEU A 354 -10.27 -14.31 1.97
C LEU A 354 -8.82 -14.71 2.23
N LEU A 355 -7.89 -14.38 1.31
CA LEU A 355 -6.47 -14.56 1.54
C LEU A 355 -5.99 -13.72 2.74
N GLY A 356 -6.40 -12.45 2.82
CA GLY A 356 -6.13 -11.57 3.96
C GLY A 356 -6.64 -12.14 5.28
N CYS A 357 -7.87 -12.67 5.30
CA CYS A 357 -8.45 -13.33 6.48
C CYS A 357 -7.66 -14.56 6.96
N SER A 358 -6.78 -15.11 6.14
CA SER A 358 -5.91 -16.21 6.55
C SER A 358 -4.78 -15.77 7.50
N PHE A 359 -4.41 -14.49 7.50
CA PHE A 359 -3.23 -13.96 8.21
C PHE A 359 -1.97 -14.80 7.97
N ASN A 360 -1.79 -15.32 6.76
CA ASN A 360 -0.74 -16.29 6.48
C ASN A 360 0.17 -15.82 5.32
N PRO A 361 1.31 -15.18 5.62
CA PRO A 361 2.27 -14.73 4.61
C PRO A 361 2.82 -15.87 3.73
N GLU A 362 3.07 -17.06 4.32
CA GLU A 362 3.53 -18.23 3.56
C GLU A 362 2.49 -18.66 2.51
N LEU A 363 1.20 -18.67 2.86
CA LEU A 363 0.13 -18.96 1.92
C LEU A 363 0.03 -17.89 0.84
N ALA A 364 0.24 -16.63 1.19
CA ALA A 364 0.25 -15.52 0.25
C ALA A 364 1.37 -15.66 -0.80
N TYR A 365 2.56 -16.06 -0.37
CA TYR A 365 3.65 -16.38 -1.29
C TYR A 365 3.30 -17.54 -2.24
N GLN A 366 2.73 -18.64 -1.71
CA GLN A 366 2.27 -19.77 -2.54
C GLN A 366 1.17 -19.34 -3.51
N TRP A 367 0.28 -18.45 -3.10
CA TRP A 367 -0.72 -17.86 -3.99
C TRP A 367 -0.06 -17.13 -5.16
N GLY A 368 0.93 -16.28 -4.91
CA GLY A 368 1.70 -15.58 -5.94
C GLY A 368 2.39 -16.54 -6.91
N LEU A 369 2.97 -17.65 -6.41
CA LEU A 369 3.54 -18.69 -7.26
C LEU A 369 2.50 -19.34 -8.19
N VAL A 370 1.29 -19.59 -7.69
CA VAL A 370 0.18 -20.15 -8.48
C VAL A 370 -0.28 -19.16 -9.55
N GLU A 371 -0.47 -17.91 -9.20
CA GLU A 371 -0.83 -16.85 -10.16
C GLU A 371 0.24 -16.71 -11.25
N GLY A 372 1.52 -16.63 -10.85
CA GLY A 372 2.63 -16.54 -11.78
C GLY A 372 2.71 -17.73 -12.73
N ASN A 373 2.57 -18.95 -12.22
CA ASN A 373 2.50 -20.14 -13.08
C ASN A 373 1.31 -20.11 -14.03
N SER A 374 0.15 -19.64 -13.56
CA SER A 374 -1.04 -19.53 -14.40
C SER A 374 -0.86 -18.52 -15.53
N CYS A 375 -0.17 -17.40 -15.24
CA CYS A 375 0.23 -16.41 -16.25
C CYS A 375 1.13 -17.02 -17.33
N LEU A 376 2.14 -17.81 -16.95
CA LEU A 376 3.02 -18.51 -17.89
C LEU A 376 2.24 -19.47 -18.80
N TRP A 377 1.25 -20.19 -18.25
CA TRP A 377 0.41 -21.12 -19.02
C TRP A 377 -0.40 -20.44 -20.12
N VAL A 378 -0.83 -19.19 -19.91
CA VAL A 378 -1.63 -18.43 -20.88
C VAL A 378 -0.81 -17.38 -21.65
N GLU A 379 0.52 -17.41 -21.49
CA GLU A 379 1.46 -16.48 -22.15
C GLU A 379 1.12 -15.01 -21.87
N ARG A 380 0.84 -14.69 -20.59
CA ARG A 380 0.59 -13.35 -20.09
C ARG A 380 1.66 -13.01 -19.06
N TYR A 381 2.49 -12.03 -19.36
CA TYR A 381 3.68 -11.73 -18.57
C TYR A 381 3.55 -10.48 -17.71
N ASP A 382 2.46 -9.74 -17.89
CA ASP A 382 2.07 -8.61 -17.05
C ASP A 382 0.64 -8.82 -16.54
N LEU A 383 0.51 -8.90 -15.23
CA LEU A 383 -0.74 -9.14 -14.53
C LEU A 383 -1.19 -7.86 -13.81
N TRP A 384 -2.33 -7.30 -14.16
CA TRP A 384 -2.98 -6.25 -13.39
C TRP A 384 -3.63 -6.88 -12.15
N GLY A 385 -2.75 -7.24 -11.23
CA GLY A 385 -3.08 -8.11 -10.13
C GLY A 385 -3.14 -7.40 -8.80
N SER A 386 -3.08 -8.15 -7.76
CA SER A 386 -3.12 -7.84 -6.33
C SER A 386 -3.75 -6.50 -5.95
N GLY A 387 -4.99 -6.54 -5.49
CA GLY A 387 -5.68 -5.36 -4.98
C GLY A 387 -5.15 -4.96 -3.60
N LEU A 388 -4.40 -3.86 -3.52
CA LEU A 388 -3.78 -3.38 -2.28
C LEU A 388 -4.42 -2.09 -1.75
N THR A 389 -5.48 -1.60 -2.36
CA THR A 389 -6.33 -0.56 -1.78
C THR A 389 -6.99 -1.07 -0.51
N LEU A 390 -7.19 -0.23 0.49
CA LEU A 390 -7.78 -0.64 1.75
C LEU A 390 -9.29 -0.87 1.65
N ASN A 391 -9.80 -1.84 2.42
CA ASN A 391 -11.22 -1.99 2.70
C ASN A 391 -11.67 -0.94 3.73
N ARG A 392 -11.61 0.35 3.35
CA ARG A 392 -11.94 1.48 4.21
C ARG A 392 -13.40 1.50 4.63
N THR A 393 -14.28 1.05 3.78
CA THR A 393 -15.72 1.01 4.01
C THR A 393 -16.33 -0.30 3.50
N PRO A 394 -17.32 -0.87 4.20
CA PRO A 394 -18.00 -2.08 3.72
C PRO A 394 -18.81 -1.86 2.45
N TYR A 395 -19.05 -0.62 2.04
CA TYR A 395 -19.89 -0.26 0.89
C TYR A 395 -19.14 -0.17 -0.44
N ASN A 396 -17.82 -0.37 -0.45
CA ASN A 396 -17.07 -0.40 -1.70
C ASN A 396 -17.36 -1.69 -2.47
N GLY A 397 -17.76 -1.57 -3.73
CA GLY A 397 -18.10 -2.70 -4.60
C GLY A 397 -16.95 -3.62 -4.96
N ARG A 398 -15.69 -3.20 -4.71
CA ARG A 398 -14.46 -3.94 -5.01
C ARG A 398 -13.73 -4.49 -3.79
N ASN A 399 -14.34 -4.47 -2.61
CA ASN A 399 -13.71 -5.01 -1.40
C ASN A 399 -13.25 -6.47 -1.54
N TYR A 400 -13.91 -7.27 -2.39
CA TYR A 400 -13.51 -8.65 -2.64
C TYR A 400 -12.13 -8.79 -3.31
N GLU A 401 -11.68 -7.74 -4.03
CA GLU A 401 -10.35 -7.68 -4.65
C GLU A 401 -9.25 -7.22 -3.70
N TYR A 402 -9.61 -6.60 -2.58
CA TYR A 402 -8.69 -5.98 -1.65
C TYR A 402 -8.45 -6.86 -0.43
N ILE A 403 -7.26 -6.75 0.16
CA ILE A 403 -6.80 -7.70 1.18
C ILE A 403 -7.46 -7.44 2.52
N SER A 404 -7.44 -6.19 3.01
CA SER A 404 -7.84 -5.88 4.38
C SER A 404 -8.21 -4.41 4.60
N GLU A 405 -8.85 -4.13 5.74
CA GLU A 405 -8.99 -2.79 6.31
C GLU A 405 -7.69 -2.29 6.97
N ASP A 406 -6.76 -3.21 7.31
CA ASP A 406 -5.50 -2.88 7.96
C ASP A 406 -4.37 -2.71 6.94
N PRO A 407 -3.66 -1.55 6.96
CA PRO A 407 -2.57 -1.28 6.03
C PRO A 407 -1.37 -2.21 6.21
N MET A 408 -1.08 -2.68 7.43
CA MET A 408 0.05 -3.59 7.65
C MET A 408 -0.25 -5.01 7.22
N LEU A 409 -1.48 -5.51 7.43
CA LEU A 409 -1.88 -6.81 6.90
C LEU A 409 -1.89 -6.79 5.37
N THR A 410 -2.37 -5.68 4.77
CA THR A 410 -2.31 -5.49 3.31
C THR A 410 -0.88 -5.46 2.80
N ASN A 411 0.03 -4.76 3.49
CA ASN A 411 1.45 -4.72 3.19
C ASN A 411 2.09 -6.11 3.22
N VAL A 412 1.92 -6.83 4.33
CA VAL A 412 2.58 -8.14 4.56
C VAL A 412 2.07 -9.18 3.57
N ILE A 413 0.76 -9.29 3.38
CA ILE A 413 0.17 -10.27 2.47
C ILE A 413 0.44 -9.89 1.01
N GLY A 414 0.26 -8.61 0.67
CA GLY A 414 0.52 -8.11 -0.69
C GLY A 414 1.98 -8.30 -1.11
N ARG A 415 2.93 -8.00 -0.23
CA ARG A 415 4.36 -8.23 -0.47
C ARG A 415 4.65 -9.67 -0.88
N GLU A 416 4.10 -10.64 -0.17
CA GLU A 416 4.34 -12.05 -0.42
C GLU A 416 3.69 -12.53 -1.74
N VAL A 417 2.48 -12.05 -2.07
CA VAL A 417 1.87 -12.35 -3.38
C VAL A 417 2.73 -11.81 -4.51
N ILE A 418 3.18 -10.56 -4.40
CA ILE A 418 4.03 -9.92 -5.42
C ILE A 418 5.36 -10.68 -5.56
N GLN A 419 6.00 -11.06 -4.44
CA GLN A 419 7.24 -11.83 -4.48
C GLN A 419 7.06 -13.16 -5.19
N GLY A 420 5.99 -13.90 -4.89
CA GLY A 420 5.71 -15.18 -5.55
C GLY A 420 5.49 -15.05 -7.07
N CYS A 421 4.79 -14.01 -7.52
CA CYS A 421 4.64 -13.72 -8.95
C CYS A 421 5.97 -13.35 -9.61
N SER A 422 6.76 -12.49 -8.95
CA SER A 422 8.05 -12.04 -9.45
C SER A 422 9.07 -13.17 -9.57
N ASP A 423 9.05 -14.14 -8.65
CA ASP A 423 9.89 -15.36 -8.72
C ASP A 423 9.56 -16.24 -9.94
N LYS A 424 8.39 -16.03 -10.55
CA LYS A 424 8.01 -16.65 -11.84
C LYS A 424 8.33 -15.76 -13.05
N GLY A 425 8.92 -14.59 -12.86
CA GLY A 425 9.23 -13.63 -13.90
C GLY A 425 8.01 -12.85 -14.42
N ILE A 426 6.92 -12.82 -13.66
CA ILE A 426 5.69 -12.10 -14.02
C ILE A 426 5.71 -10.71 -13.40
N ILE A 427 5.48 -9.69 -14.22
CA ILE A 427 5.16 -8.34 -13.73
C ILE A 427 3.78 -8.40 -13.10
N ASN A 428 3.71 -8.26 -11.78
CA ASN A 428 2.43 -8.08 -11.10
C ASN A 428 2.31 -6.62 -10.70
N GLY A 429 1.36 -5.91 -11.31
CA GLY A 429 1.05 -4.51 -11.03
C GLY A 429 -0.03 -4.39 -9.97
N PRO A 430 0.34 -4.29 -8.66
CA PRO A 430 -0.64 -4.10 -7.60
C PRO A 430 -1.41 -2.81 -7.82
N LYS A 431 -2.71 -2.83 -7.44
CA LYS A 431 -3.66 -1.77 -7.77
C LYS A 431 -4.66 -1.52 -6.65
N HIS A 432 -5.34 -0.37 -6.62
CA HIS A 432 -5.14 0.82 -7.45
C HIS A 432 -4.50 1.87 -6.55
N MET A 433 -3.23 2.18 -6.76
CA MET A 433 -2.51 3.12 -5.91
C MET A 433 -3.02 4.55 -6.15
N GLY A 434 -3.45 5.21 -5.09
CA GLY A 434 -4.03 6.55 -5.14
C GLY A 434 -5.50 6.61 -4.71
N PHE A 435 -5.91 5.76 -3.74
CA PHE A 435 -7.15 5.89 -2.95
C PHE A 435 -8.45 5.50 -3.66
N ASN A 436 -8.43 4.42 -4.45
CA ASN A 436 -9.65 3.88 -5.07
C ASN A 436 -10.42 2.96 -4.10
N ASP A 437 -10.75 3.44 -2.93
CA ASP A 437 -11.53 2.73 -1.92
C ASP A 437 -13.05 2.99 -2.03
N GLN A 438 -13.47 3.65 -3.12
CA GLN A 438 -14.85 3.93 -3.47
C GLN A 438 -15.06 3.82 -4.98
N GLU A 439 -16.01 2.97 -5.42
CA GLU A 439 -16.34 2.79 -6.83
C GLU A 439 -17.36 3.81 -7.36
N HIS A 440 -18.19 4.35 -6.47
CA HIS A 440 -19.18 5.35 -6.88
C HIS A 440 -18.48 6.64 -7.32
N ASN A 441 -18.67 7.01 -8.60
CA ASN A 441 -18.02 8.17 -9.23
C ASN A 441 -16.48 8.14 -9.20
N ARG A 442 -15.85 6.97 -9.19
CA ARG A 442 -14.39 6.80 -9.11
C ARG A 442 -13.63 7.60 -10.17
N ALA A 443 -14.22 7.72 -11.37
CA ALA A 443 -13.67 8.57 -12.42
C ALA A 443 -13.75 10.04 -12.02
N GLY A 444 -12.65 10.56 -11.49
CA GLY A 444 -12.49 11.97 -11.14
C GLY A 444 -13.00 12.40 -9.77
N ILE A 445 -13.37 11.48 -8.87
CA ILE A 445 -13.58 11.83 -7.46
C ILE A 445 -12.28 12.38 -6.85
N SER A 446 -12.41 13.41 -6.00
CA SER A 446 -11.29 14.00 -5.26
C SER A 446 -11.28 13.44 -3.83
N ALA A 447 -10.21 12.74 -3.45
CA ALA A 447 -9.98 12.24 -2.11
C ALA A 447 -9.13 13.24 -1.32
N TYR A 448 -9.66 13.73 -0.17
CA TYR A 448 -8.97 14.70 0.69
C TYR A 448 -8.63 14.09 2.03
N MET A 449 -7.36 14.26 2.47
CA MET A 449 -6.82 13.65 3.67
C MET A 449 -5.59 14.38 4.19
N THR A 450 -5.13 14.01 5.38
CA THR A 450 -3.84 14.47 5.91
C THR A 450 -2.67 13.72 5.26
N GLU A 451 -1.46 14.29 5.32
CA GLU A 451 -0.23 13.62 4.89
C GLU A 451 0.03 12.33 5.70
N GLN A 452 -0.31 12.32 7.01
CA GLN A 452 -0.17 11.12 7.83
C GLN A 452 -1.07 9.99 7.31
N LYS A 453 -2.34 10.27 7.07
CA LYS A 453 -3.27 9.31 6.47
C LYS A 453 -2.76 8.79 5.12
N PHE A 454 -2.33 9.69 4.25
CA PHE A 454 -1.78 9.40 2.94
C PHE A 454 -0.67 8.34 3.01
N ARG A 455 0.28 8.51 3.94
CA ARG A 455 1.47 7.66 4.06
C ARG A 455 1.25 6.39 4.87
N GLU A 456 0.56 6.49 6.02
CA GLU A 456 0.50 5.39 7.01
C GLU A 456 -0.63 4.41 6.78
N THR A 457 -1.61 4.76 5.95
CA THR A 457 -2.72 3.85 5.67
C THR A 457 -2.69 3.38 4.23
N ASP A 458 -3.08 4.20 3.30
CA ASP A 458 -3.34 3.75 1.94
C ASP A 458 -2.06 3.42 1.17
N LEU A 459 -1.02 4.26 1.25
CA LEU A 459 0.27 3.96 0.63
C LEU A 459 1.02 2.84 1.37
N ARG A 460 0.83 2.71 2.67
CA ARG A 460 1.46 1.66 3.47
C ARG A 460 1.16 0.25 2.95
N GLY A 461 -0.03 0.02 2.42
CA GLY A 461 -0.41 -1.25 1.82
C GLY A 461 0.46 -1.65 0.61
N PHE A 462 0.91 -0.66 -0.16
CA PHE A 462 1.74 -0.85 -1.34
C PHE A 462 3.24 -0.89 -1.05
N GLU A 463 3.69 -0.28 0.04
CA GLU A 463 5.11 -0.09 0.33
C GLU A 463 5.89 -1.41 0.34
N GLY A 464 5.41 -2.43 1.04
CA GLY A 464 6.09 -3.73 1.10
C GLY A 464 6.24 -4.40 -0.26
N ALA A 465 5.24 -4.30 -1.12
CA ALA A 465 5.26 -4.84 -2.47
C ALA A 465 6.27 -4.13 -3.38
N LEU A 466 6.45 -2.82 -3.22
CA LEU A 466 7.25 -1.98 -4.12
C LEU A 466 8.67 -1.69 -3.61
N SER A 467 8.88 -1.72 -2.27
CA SER A 467 10.21 -1.45 -1.68
C SER A 467 10.91 -2.70 -1.16
N ASP A 468 10.16 -3.65 -0.59
CA ASP A 468 10.72 -4.77 0.16
C ASP A 468 10.66 -6.09 -0.63
N ALA A 469 9.65 -6.27 -1.52
CA ALA A 469 9.60 -7.35 -2.50
C ALA A 469 10.24 -6.91 -3.83
N PHE A 470 10.45 -7.87 -4.72
CA PHE A 470 10.91 -7.57 -6.07
C PHE A 470 9.72 -7.24 -6.98
N GLY A 471 8.92 -6.23 -6.59
CA GLY A 471 7.81 -5.74 -7.40
C GLY A 471 8.31 -5.10 -8.70
N MET A 472 7.70 -5.47 -9.83
CA MET A 472 8.09 -4.99 -11.16
C MET A 472 7.07 -4.05 -11.79
N GLY A 473 5.89 -3.89 -11.20
CA GLY A 473 4.82 -3.04 -11.72
C GLY A 473 3.99 -2.39 -10.61
N VAL A 474 3.21 -1.38 -10.96
CA VAL A 474 2.14 -0.79 -10.12
C VAL A 474 1.13 -0.06 -11.02
N MET A 475 -0.15 -0.17 -10.70
CA MET A 475 -1.22 0.55 -11.39
C MET A 475 -1.79 1.68 -10.53
N ILE A 476 -1.83 2.88 -11.11
CA ILE A 476 -2.36 4.09 -10.46
C ILE A 476 -3.89 4.17 -10.63
N ALA A 477 -4.57 4.68 -9.62
CA ALA A 477 -6.02 4.80 -9.58
C ALA A 477 -6.59 5.91 -10.49
N PHE A 478 -7.91 5.86 -10.77
CA PHE A 478 -8.65 6.87 -11.53
C PHE A 478 -8.84 8.20 -10.82
N ASN A 479 -8.93 8.19 -9.50
CA ASN A 479 -9.35 9.33 -8.72
C ASN A 479 -8.27 10.42 -8.60
N ARG A 480 -8.64 11.52 -7.96
CA ARG A 480 -7.71 12.58 -7.59
C ARG A 480 -7.28 12.43 -6.14
N ILE A 481 -6.05 12.80 -5.89
CA ILE A 481 -5.48 13.05 -4.57
C ILE A 481 -5.58 14.56 -4.36
N GLY A 482 -6.45 14.99 -3.44
CA GLY A 482 -6.80 16.41 -3.39
C GLY A 482 -7.41 16.89 -4.72
N ALA A 483 -6.78 17.85 -5.35
CA ALA A 483 -7.18 18.38 -6.65
C ALA A 483 -6.53 17.64 -7.83
N THR A 484 -5.38 17.03 -7.61
CA THR A 484 -4.49 16.48 -8.64
C THR A 484 -4.87 15.04 -8.98
N ASN A 485 -4.99 14.71 -10.26
CA ASN A 485 -5.19 13.30 -10.67
C ASN A 485 -4.05 12.43 -10.13
N ALA A 486 -4.37 11.23 -9.65
CA ALA A 486 -3.38 10.34 -9.05
C ALA A 486 -2.20 10.04 -10.00
N SER A 487 -2.47 9.93 -11.32
CA SER A 487 -1.43 9.73 -12.34
C SER A 487 -0.59 10.98 -12.65
N HIS A 488 -1.01 12.16 -12.18
CA HIS A 488 -0.27 13.41 -12.30
C HIS A 488 0.49 13.78 -11.02
N HIS A 489 0.32 13.00 -9.94
CA HIS A 489 0.79 13.37 -8.61
C HIS A 489 2.29 13.10 -8.43
N VAL A 490 3.13 14.10 -8.76
CA VAL A 490 4.61 14.03 -8.66
C VAL A 490 5.07 13.63 -7.25
N GLY A 491 4.43 14.16 -6.21
CA GLY A 491 4.74 13.82 -4.82
C GLY A 491 4.64 12.32 -4.55
N MET A 492 3.55 11.69 -4.96
CA MET A 492 3.38 10.24 -4.81
C MET A 492 4.35 9.46 -5.70
N ILE A 493 4.37 9.76 -6.99
CA ILE A 493 5.07 8.92 -7.97
C ILE A 493 6.59 9.12 -7.89
N GLN A 494 7.08 10.35 -7.99
CA GLN A 494 8.53 10.60 -8.04
C GLN A 494 9.16 10.65 -6.66
N LYS A 495 8.52 11.32 -5.67
CA LYS A 495 9.14 11.49 -4.36
C LYS A 495 9.01 10.25 -3.50
N ILE A 496 7.82 9.68 -3.37
CA ILE A 496 7.61 8.48 -2.54
C ILE A 496 8.03 7.23 -3.31
N VAL A 497 7.35 6.91 -4.42
CA VAL A 497 7.51 5.60 -5.08
C VAL A 497 8.90 5.47 -5.70
N ARG A 498 9.35 6.42 -6.50
CA ARG A 498 10.69 6.38 -7.11
C ARG A 498 11.79 6.74 -6.12
N GLY A 499 11.58 7.79 -5.32
CA GLY A 499 12.57 8.32 -4.39
C GLY A 499 12.68 7.50 -3.12
N GLU A 500 11.70 7.63 -2.21
CA GLU A 500 11.79 7.02 -0.87
C GLU A 500 11.77 5.49 -0.92
N TRP A 501 10.95 4.88 -1.77
CA TRP A 501 10.87 3.41 -1.90
C TRP A 501 11.88 2.82 -2.88
N GLY A 502 12.50 3.65 -3.74
CA GLY A 502 13.49 3.20 -4.72
C GLY A 502 12.92 2.29 -5.81
N PHE A 503 11.61 2.33 -6.04
CA PHE A 503 10.94 1.49 -7.03
C PHE A 503 11.38 1.83 -8.46
N LYS A 504 11.76 0.82 -9.23
CA LYS A 504 12.30 0.96 -10.60
C LYS A 504 11.41 0.38 -11.69
N GLY A 505 10.32 -0.29 -11.30
CA GLY A 505 9.46 -1.01 -12.22
C GLY A 505 8.49 -0.13 -13.02
N LEU A 506 7.59 -0.79 -13.73
CA LEU A 506 6.53 -0.19 -14.54
C LEU A 506 5.53 0.59 -13.64
N ILE A 507 5.16 1.80 -14.04
CA ILE A 507 4.05 2.55 -13.45
C ILE A 507 3.02 2.78 -14.55
N SER A 508 1.90 2.06 -14.49
CA SER A 508 0.80 2.22 -15.44
C SER A 508 -0.33 3.06 -14.84
N THR A 509 -1.11 3.70 -15.70
CA THR A 509 -2.42 4.24 -15.29
C THR A 509 -3.44 3.11 -15.19
N ASP A 510 -4.56 3.33 -14.50
CA ASP A 510 -5.80 2.60 -14.79
C ASP A 510 -6.32 3.02 -16.18
N MET A 511 -7.36 2.36 -16.69
CA MET A 511 -7.87 2.54 -18.05
C MET A 511 -8.38 3.97 -18.30
N MET A 512 -7.82 4.67 -19.28
CA MET A 512 -8.16 6.08 -19.52
C MET A 512 -9.54 6.30 -20.14
N ASN A 513 -10.03 5.41 -20.97
CA ASN A 513 -11.39 5.41 -21.56
C ASN A 513 -11.91 6.79 -22.00
N ASN A 514 -11.06 7.64 -22.58
CA ASN A 514 -11.41 9.01 -23.00
C ASN A 514 -11.87 9.96 -21.86
N TYR A 515 -11.42 9.76 -20.64
CA TYR A 515 -11.70 10.70 -19.55
C TYR A 515 -10.92 12.02 -19.76
N LEU A 516 -11.65 13.11 -19.98
CA LEU A 516 -11.11 14.44 -20.34
C LEU A 516 -10.22 15.10 -19.26
N TYR A 517 -10.12 14.52 -18.07
CA TYR A 517 -9.29 15.06 -16.99
C TYR A 517 -7.89 14.45 -16.91
N PHE A 518 -7.58 13.50 -17.79
CA PHE A 518 -6.23 13.02 -17.97
C PHE A 518 -5.47 13.93 -18.94
N ASN A 519 -4.26 14.29 -18.56
CA ASN A 519 -3.34 15.06 -19.39
C ASN A 519 -2.07 14.21 -19.60
N ALA A 520 -1.81 13.83 -20.85
CA ALA A 520 -0.70 12.93 -21.18
C ALA A 520 0.67 13.51 -20.79
N GLU A 521 0.87 14.82 -21.04
CA GLU A 521 2.11 15.50 -20.69
C GLU A 521 2.34 15.48 -19.19
N SER A 522 1.31 15.79 -18.39
CA SER A 522 1.37 15.77 -16.92
C SER A 522 1.67 14.37 -16.39
N MET A 523 1.11 13.33 -17.01
CA MET A 523 1.39 11.93 -16.62
C MET A 523 2.85 11.55 -16.87
N VAL A 524 3.37 11.83 -18.04
CA VAL A 524 4.78 11.56 -18.38
C VAL A 524 5.71 12.33 -17.45
N MET A 525 5.43 13.60 -17.22
CA MET A 525 6.21 14.45 -16.30
C MET A 525 6.13 13.94 -14.85
N ALA A 526 5.00 13.37 -14.43
CA ALA A 526 4.88 12.75 -13.13
C ALA A 526 5.61 11.40 -13.01
N GLY A 527 6.04 10.79 -14.13
CA GLY A 527 6.80 9.55 -14.14
C GLY A 527 5.97 8.30 -14.45
N ILE A 528 4.80 8.45 -15.05
CA ILE A 528 4.05 7.34 -15.64
C ILE A 528 4.86 6.78 -16.81
N THR A 529 5.03 5.48 -16.85
CA THR A 529 5.80 4.79 -17.88
C THR A 529 4.90 4.13 -18.92
N GLN A 530 3.62 3.92 -18.60
CA GLN A 530 2.66 3.34 -19.53
C GLN A 530 1.24 3.86 -19.24
N VAL A 531 0.55 4.24 -20.30
CA VAL A 531 -0.85 4.67 -20.26
C VAL A 531 -1.73 3.52 -20.74
N ALA A 532 -2.69 3.10 -19.91
CA ALA A 532 -3.64 2.06 -20.27
C ALA A 532 -4.79 2.65 -21.08
N ASP A 533 -4.71 2.59 -22.41
CA ASP A 533 -5.76 3.06 -23.33
C ASP A 533 -6.10 1.99 -24.39
N PHE A 534 -7.26 1.37 -24.26
CA PHE A 534 -7.74 0.39 -25.23
C PHE A 534 -8.15 0.99 -26.58
N ALA A 535 -8.36 2.30 -26.67
CA ALA A 535 -8.69 2.94 -27.94
C ALA A 535 -7.51 2.92 -28.92
N ALA A 536 -6.29 2.94 -28.41
CA ALA A 536 -5.07 2.86 -29.20
C ALA A 536 -4.84 1.48 -29.84
N ASP A 537 -5.40 0.42 -29.24
CA ASP A 537 -5.26 -0.95 -29.77
C ASP A 537 -6.07 -1.20 -31.07
N ASN A 538 -6.97 -0.29 -31.44
CA ASN A 538 -7.86 -0.41 -32.60
C ASN A 538 -7.49 0.57 -33.75
N SER A 539 -6.44 1.35 -33.59
CA SER A 539 -5.88 2.24 -34.62
C SER A 539 -4.56 1.67 -35.15
#